data_cd1ae11bac43032c40be9e4c5b221ab9
#
_entry.id   cd1ae11bac43032c40be9e4c5b221ab9
#
_cell.length_a   1.000
_cell.length_b   1.000
_cell.length_c   1.000
_cell.angle_alpha   90.00
_cell.angle_beta   90.00
_cell.angle_gamma   90.00
#
_symmetry.space_group_name_H-M   'P 1'
#
loop_
_entity.id
_entity.type
_entity.pdbx_description
1 polymer ?
#
loop_
_entity_poly.entity_id
_entity_poly.type
_entity_poly.pdbx_seq_one_letter_code
_entity_poly.pdbx_strand_id
1 'polypeptide(L)'
;MKTRDIVLGLIVLVILITGALWIRKARIEKAEKLQLTTPTTEEKIANSFNNLEIPEDVTKIELKDISGGDGFGIATADMVLVDLPDPEAGAFYQVWLEKDGNLTSLGRMRIAKGGYLLEGNVSDKVVVSRETINDNKVETKILEGSF
;
A
#
# COMPACT_ATOMS: atom_id res chain seq x y z
N MET A 1 -59.51 8.90 9.36
CA MET A 1 -58.55 7.77 9.46
C MET A 1 -58.91 6.96 10.71
N LYS A 2 -59.10 5.64 10.55
CA LYS A 2 -59.41 4.77 11.69
C LYS A 2 -58.13 4.56 12.52
N THR A 3 -58.23 4.58 13.81
CA THR A 3 -57.06 4.40 14.77
C THR A 3 -56.23 3.18 14.42
N ARG A 4 -56.87 2.18 13.82
CA ARG A 4 -56.27 0.92 13.33
C ARG A 4 -55.22 1.14 12.22
N ASP A 5 -55.46 2.09 11.32
CA ASP A 5 -54.62 2.41 10.17
C ASP A 5 -53.32 3.15 10.65
N ILE A 6 -53.45 3.96 11.67
CA ILE A 6 -52.32 4.66 12.30
C ILE A 6 -51.41 3.66 13.02
N VAL A 7 -51.98 2.71 13.74
CA VAL A 7 -51.21 1.68 14.46
C VAL A 7 -50.47 0.77 13.48
N LEU A 8 -51.11 0.34 12.40
CA LEU A 8 -50.48 -0.44 11.34
C LEU A 8 -49.33 0.30 10.67
N GLY A 9 -49.51 1.59 10.36
CA GLY A 9 -48.45 2.43 9.78
C GLY A 9 -47.25 2.56 10.72
N LEU A 10 -47.48 2.68 12.02
CA LEU A 10 -46.41 2.79 13.00
C LEU A 10 -45.61 1.50 13.17
N ILE A 11 -46.30 0.35 13.13
CA ILE A 11 -45.61 -0.97 13.17
C ILE A 11 -44.74 -1.15 11.93
N VAL A 12 -45.22 -0.84 10.74
CA VAL A 12 -44.43 -0.94 9.49
C VAL A 12 -43.20 -0.02 9.54
N LEU A 13 -43.37 1.20 10.06
CA LEU A 13 -42.26 2.14 10.20
C LEU A 13 -41.16 1.59 11.15
N VAL A 14 -41.56 1.02 12.29
CA VAL A 14 -40.62 0.41 13.24
C VAL A 14 -39.87 -0.76 12.61
N ILE A 15 -40.54 -1.62 11.85
CA ILE A 15 -39.91 -2.74 11.14
C ILE A 15 -38.90 -2.24 10.11
N LEU A 16 -39.21 -1.20 9.36
CA LEU A 16 -38.32 -0.63 8.36
C LEU A 16 -37.07 -0.01 9.01
N ILE A 17 -37.22 0.70 10.14
CA ILE A 17 -36.11 1.32 10.85
C ILE A 17 -35.20 0.24 11.45
N THR A 18 -35.77 -0.77 12.12
CA THR A 18 -34.99 -1.87 12.72
C THR A 18 -34.28 -2.71 11.64
N GLY A 19 -34.95 -2.98 10.53
CA GLY A 19 -34.34 -3.67 9.39
C GLY A 19 -33.16 -2.89 8.78
N ALA A 20 -33.31 -1.59 8.59
CA ALA A 20 -32.23 -0.74 8.07
C ALA A 20 -31.01 -0.68 9.01
N LEU A 21 -31.26 -0.59 10.32
CA LEU A 21 -30.18 -0.59 11.32
C LEU A 21 -29.46 -1.94 11.36
N TRP A 22 -30.17 -3.05 11.22
CA TRP A 22 -29.58 -4.39 11.22
C TRP A 22 -28.71 -4.62 9.97
N ILE A 23 -29.16 -4.20 8.80
CA ILE A 23 -28.38 -4.27 7.55
C ILE A 23 -27.12 -3.39 7.66
N ARG A 24 -27.23 -2.20 8.25
CA ARG A 24 -26.09 -1.31 8.45
C ARG A 24 -25.06 -1.91 9.38
N LYS A 25 -25.49 -2.50 10.50
CA LYS A 25 -24.61 -3.21 11.45
C LYS A 25 -23.89 -4.39 10.79
N ALA A 26 -24.62 -5.24 10.06
CA ALA A 26 -24.05 -6.38 9.35
C ALA A 26 -23.02 -5.97 8.28
N ARG A 27 -23.20 -4.81 7.61
CA ARG A 27 -22.23 -4.26 6.65
C ARG A 27 -20.96 -3.77 7.34
N ILE A 28 -21.10 -3.11 8.50
CA ILE A 28 -19.96 -2.62 9.30
C ILE A 28 -19.14 -3.80 9.80
N GLU A 29 -19.77 -4.80 10.42
CA GLU A 29 -19.07 -6.00 10.90
C GLU A 29 -18.37 -6.78 9.78
N LYS A 30 -18.97 -6.83 8.58
CA LYS A 30 -18.35 -7.47 7.42
C LYS A 30 -17.15 -6.67 6.89
N ALA A 31 -17.23 -5.34 6.89
CA ALA A 31 -16.13 -4.48 6.48
C ALA A 31 -14.96 -4.56 7.46
N GLU A 32 -15.25 -4.57 8.78
CA GLU A 32 -14.25 -4.70 9.83
C GLU A 32 -13.55 -6.07 9.79
N LYS A 33 -14.29 -7.16 9.57
CA LYS A 33 -13.70 -8.50 9.36
C LYS A 33 -12.85 -8.58 8.08
N LEU A 34 -13.23 -7.90 7.01
CA LEU A 34 -12.43 -7.85 5.77
C LEU A 34 -11.10 -7.08 5.99
N GLN A 35 -11.12 -6.02 6.78
CA GLN A 35 -9.88 -5.29 7.12
C GLN A 35 -8.95 -6.11 8.01
N LEU A 36 -9.49 -6.93 8.92
CA LEU A 36 -8.70 -7.84 9.78
C LEU A 36 -8.09 -9.03 9.03
N THR A 37 -8.52 -9.33 7.81
CA THR A 37 -8.02 -10.46 7.00
C THR A 37 -7.10 -10.05 5.86
N THR A 38 -6.97 -8.75 5.57
CA THR A 38 -6.03 -8.28 4.55
C THR A 38 -4.68 -8.01 5.23
N PRO A 39 -3.63 -8.76 4.89
CA PRO A 39 -2.30 -8.54 5.49
C PRO A 39 -1.81 -7.13 5.17
N THR A 40 -1.22 -6.49 6.17
CA THR A 40 -0.58 -5.18 5.99
C THR A 40 0.61 -5.29 5.02
N THR A 41 1.07 -4.18 4.45
CA THR A 41 2.25 -4.17 3.58
C THR A 41 3.47 -4.67 4.35
N GLU A 42 3.58 -4.36 5.64
CA GLU A 42 4.64 -4.85 6.51
C GLU A 42 4.61 -6.38 6.67
N GLU A 43 3.44 -6.96 6.96
CA GLU A 43 3.27 -8.41 7.03
C GLU A 43 3.59 -9.09 5.69
N LYS A 44 3.21 -8.50 4.57
CA LYS A 44 3.55 -9.01 3.24
C LYS A 44 5.06 -9.00 3.02
N ILE A 45 5.74 -7.90 3.34
CA ILE A 45 7.20 -7.79 3.24
C ILE A 45 7.88 -8.79 4.19
N ALA A 46 7.47 -8.86 5.47
CA ALA A 46 8.01 -9.81 6.42
C ALA A 46 7.94 -11.26 5.89
N ASN A 47 6.77 -11.65 5.39
CA ASN A 47 6.55 -12.98 4.79
C ASN A 47 7.42 -13.20 3.54
N SER A 48 7.58 -12.16 2.71
CA SER A 48 8.39 -12.21 1.49
C SER A 48 9.87 -12.39 1.77
N PHE A 49 10.34 -11.93 2.94
CA PHE A 49 11.76 -11.97 3.35
C PHE A 49 12.02 -12.89 4.55
N ASN A 50 11.39 -14.08 4.56
CA ASN A 50 11.59 -15.10 5.58
C ASN A 50 11.30 -14.62 7.02
N ASN A 51 10.19 -13.91 7.20
CA ASN A 51 9.77 -13.29 8.46
C ASN A 51 10.80 -12.27 8.98
N LEU A 52 11.32 -11.45 8.08
CA LEU A 52 12.17 -10.32 8.46
C LEU A 52 11.38 -9.37 9.39
N GLU A 53 11.91 -9.16 10.58
CA GLU A 53 11.34 -8.19 11.52
C GLU A 53 11.86 -6.79 11.20
N ILE A 54 10.93 -5.88 10.92
CA ILE A 54 11.25 -4.45 10.78
C ILE A 54 11.03 -3.83 12.16
N PRO A 55 12.04 -3.18 12.77
CA PRO A 55 11.90 -2.60 14.10
C PRO A 55 10.72 -1.61 14.17
N GLU A 56 9.98 -1.63 15.29
CA GLU A 56 8.82 -0.75 15.47
C GLU A 56 9.21 0.73 15.72
N ASP A 57 10.42 0.95 16.22
CA ASP A 57 10.96 2.25 16.59
C ASP A 57 11.54 3.06 15.42
N VAL A 58 11.56 2.48 14.20
CA VAL A 58 12.02 3.20 13.01
C VAL A 58 10.84 3.82 12.25
N THR A 59 11.05 5.02 11.74
CA THR A 59 10.11 5.64 10.80
C THR A 59 10.08 4.82 9.52
N LYS A 60 8.90 4.35 9.14
CA LYS A 60 8.68 3.55 7.94
C LYS A 60 7.53 4.09 7.11
N ILE A 61 7.67 3.97 5.81
CA ILE A 61 6.64 4.35 4.83
C ILE A 61 6.33 3.17 3.93
N GLU A 62 5.07 3.05 3.55
CA GLU A 62 4.65 2.11 2.52
C GLU A 62 4.97 2.66 1.13
N LEU A 63 5.55 1.82 0.27
CA LEU A 63 5.69 2.07 -1.15
C LEU A 63 4.50 1.42 -1.87
N LYS A 64 3.64 2.25 -2.44
CA LYS A 64 2.41 1.82 -3.12
C LYS A 64 2.65 1.69 -4.62
N ASP A 65 2.08 0.64 -5.21
CA ASP A 65 2.08 0.49 -6.66
C ASP A 65 1.20 1.58 -7.30
N ILE A 66 1.81 2.34 -8.19
CA ILE A 66 1.17 3.41 -8.97
C ILE A 66 1.07 3.06 -10.46
N SER A 67 1.61 1.90 -10.86
CA SER A 67 1.57 1.38 -12.22
C SER A 67 0.35 0.51 -12.52
N GLY A 68 -0.42 0.15 -11.48
CA GLY A 68 -1.58 -0.75 -11.57
C GLY A 68 -1.20 -2.23 -11.50
N GLY A 69 -0.01 -2.55 -11.02
CA GLY A 69 0.45 -3.91 -10.74
C GLY A 69 0.19 -4.36 -9.30
N ASP A 70 0.86 -5.42 -8.90
CA ASP A 70 0.76 -6.03 -7.57
C ASP A 70 2.04 -5.83 -6.73
N GLY A 71 2.93 -4.95 -7.16
CA GLY A 71 4.17 -4.64 -6.48
C GLY A 71 3.91 -3.93 -5.15
N PHE A 72 4.74 -4.17 -4.16
CA PHE A 72 4.68 -3.49 -2.87
C PHE A 72 6.06 -3.37 -2.25
N GLY A 73 6.18 -2.45 -1.30
CA GLY A 73 7.44 -2.25 -0.59
C GLY A 73 7.28 -1.43 0.67
N ILE A 74 8.37 -1.36 1.44
CA ILE A 74 8.53 -0.49 2.59
C ILE A 74 9.88 0.20 2.46
N ALA A 75 9.93 1.48 2.83
CA ALA A 75 11.17 2.20 3.02
C ALA A 75 11.28 2.70 4.47
N THR A 76 12.49 2.65 5.00
CA THR A 76 12.91 3.30 6.23
C THR A 76 13.98 4.34 5.91
N ALA A 77 14.52 5.04 6.91
CA ALA A 77 15.64 5.95 6.69
C ALA A 77 16.90 5.25 6.13
N ASP A 78 17.05 3.95 6.38
CA ASP A 78 18.26 3.20 6.07
C ASP A 78 18.12 2.19 4.93
N MET A 79 16.90 1.77 4.60
CA MET A 79 16.70 0.73 3.59
C MET A 79 15.37 0.87 2.83
N VAL A 80 15.36 0.30 1.65
CA VAL A 80 14.14 0.04 0.86
C VAL A 80 14.03 -1.47 0.65
N LEU A 81 12.86 -2.04 0.99
CA LEU A 81 12.52 -3.44 0.74
C LEU A 81 11.35 -3.48 -0.22
N VAL A 82 11.47 -4.25 -1.28
CA VAL A 82 10.41 -4.38 -2.29
C VAL A 82 10.20 -5.84 -2.70
N ASP A 83 8.98 -6.16 -3.05
CA ASP A 83 8.59 -7.39 -3.72
C ASP A 83 7.86 -7.00 -5.02
N LEU A 84 8.54 -7.20 -6.14
CA LEU A 84 8.11 -6.83 -7.47
C LEU A 84 8.13 -8.08 -8.37
N PRO A 85 7.30 -8.15 -9.40
CA PRO A 85 7.43 -9.17 -10.43
C PRO A 85 8.77 -9.03 -11.15
N ASP A 86 9.28 -10.12 -11.72
CA ASP A 86 10.48 -10.04 -12.54
C ASP A 86 10.25 -9.10 -13.72
N PRO A 87 11.21 -8.20 -14.00
CA PRO A 87 11.08 -7.29 -15.13
C PRO A 87 11.19 -8.02 -16.46
N GLU A 88 10.60 -7.44 -17.50
CA GLU A 88 10.73 -7.95 -18.86
C GLU A 88 12.20 -8.01 -19.31
N ALA A 89 12.49 -8.86 -20.31
CA ALA A 89 13.83 -9.00 -20.84
C ALA A 89 14.41 -7.65 -21.31
N GLY A 90 15.56 -7.29 -20.77
CA GLY A 90 16.24 -6.01 -21.06
C GLY A 90 15.81 -4.86 -20.13
N ALA A 91 14.74 -5.00 -19.34
CA ALA A 91 14.35 -4.04 -18.32
C ALA A 91 15.00 -4.36 -16.97
N PHE A 92 15.00 -3.38 -16.08
CA PHE A 92 15.48 -3.51 -14.71
C PHE A 92 14.76 -2.51 -13.80
N TYR A 93 14.81 -2.74 -12.49
CA TYR A 93 14.32 -1.78 -11.52
C TYR A 93 15.44 -0.90 -11.00
N GLN A 94 15.09 0.35 -10.67
CA GLN A 94 16.00 1.36 -10.13
C GLN A 94 15.35 2.10 -8.98
N VAL A 95 16.12 2.38 -7.94
CA VAL A 95 15.67 3.14 -6.77
C VAL A 95 16.12 4.60 -6.91
N TRP A 96 15.24 5.51 -6.56
CA TRP A 96 15.45 6.94 -6.58
C TRP A 96 15.00 7.56 -5.26
N LEU A 97 15.72 8.59 -4.86
CA LEU A 97 15.31 9.48 -3.79
C LEU A 97 14.88 10.81 -4.40
N GLU A 98 13.75 11.31 -3.95
CA GLU A 98 13.29 12.66 -4.27
C GLU A 98 13.48 13.55 -3.05
N LYS A 99 14.15 14.69 -3.25
CA LYS A 99 14.31 15.74 -2.27
C LYS A 99 14.13 17.08 -2.93
N ASP A 100 13.24 17.93 -2.37
CA ASP A 100 12.92 19.26 -2.94
C ASP A 100 12.55 19.19 -4.44
N GLY A 101 11.85 18.11 -4.86
CA GLY A 101 11.46 17.86 -6.24
C GLY A 101 12.59 17.35 -7.16
N ASN A 102 13.80 17.14 -6.65
CA ASN A 102 14.92 16.61 -7.41
C ASN A 102 15.07 15.10 -7.18
N LEU A 103 15.07 14.33 -8.24
CA LEU A 103 15.30 12.89 -8.22
C LEU A 103 16.79 12.57 -8.33
N THR A 104 17.28 11.77 -7.40
CA THR A 104 18.65 11.25 -7.40
C THR A 104 18.59 9.73 -7.49
N SER A 105 19.26 9.16 -8.49
CA SER A 105 19.36 7.71 -8.63
C SER A 105 20.28 7.13 -7.57
N LEU A 106 19.83 6.07 -6.90
CA LEU A 106 20.64 5.22 -6.05
C LEU A 106 21.21 4.01 -6.80
N GLY A 107 20.80 3.83 -8.04
CA GLY A 107 21.27 2.79 -8.92
C GLY A 107 20.27 1.63 -9.09
N ARG A 108 20.73 0.70 -9.91
CA ARG A 108 19.96 -0.46 -10.35
C ARG A 108 19.80 -1.48 -9.24
N MET A 109 18.60 -2.01 -9.08
CA MET A 109 18.34 -3.19 -8.25
C MET A 109 18.87 -4.45 -8.93
N ARG A 110 19.49 -5.34 -8.17
CA ARG A 110 20.03 -6.60 -8.71
C ARG A 110 18.95 -7.64 -8.98
N ILE A 111 17.89 -7.61 -8.19
CA ILE A 111 16.76 -8.56 -8.24
C ILE A 111 15.46 -7.79 -7.99
N ALA A 112 14.37 -8.31 -8.52
CA ALA A 112 13.04 -7.71 -8.38
C ALA A 112 12.48 -7.80 -6.95
N LYS A 113 12.93 -8.79 -6.18
CA LYS A 113 12.60 -8.96 -4.78
C LYS A 113 13.86 -8.81 -3.94
N GLY A 114 14.01 -7.68 -3.28
CA GLY A 114 15.25 -7.39 -2.57
C GLY A 114 15.22 -6.14 -1.73
N GLY A 115 16.33 -5.89 -1.04
CA GLY A 115 16.60 -4.70 -0.24
C GLY A 115 17.66 -3.80 -0.88
N TYR A 116 17.53 -2.52 -0.61
CA TYR A 116 18.48 -1.50 -0.98
C TYR A 116 18.82 -0.64 0.24
N LEU A 117 20.12 -0.40 0.51
CA LEU A 117 20.56 0.44 1.62
C LEU A 117 20.58 1.91 1.20
N LEU A 118 20.00 2.78 2.01
CA LEU A 118 19.90 4.22 1.74
C LEU A 118 21.06 5.05 2.28
N GLU A 119 21.96 4.47 3.08
CA GLU A 119 23.19 5.09 3.63
C GLU A 119 22.99 6.53 4.14
N GLY A 120 21.95 6.74 4.98
CA GLY A 120 21.74 8.00 5.69
C GLY A 120 21.23 9.16 4.83
N ASN A 121 20.73 8.91 3.64
CA ASN A 121 20.13 9.94 2.80
C ASN A 121 18.74 10.30 3.30
N VAL A 122 18.58 11.53 3.79
CA VAL A 122 17.25 12.08 4.11
C VAL A 122 16.59 12.50 2.81
N SER A 123 15.44 11.88 2.53
CA SER A 123 14.63 12.17 1.35
C SER A 123 13.18 12.47 1.74
N ASP A 124 12.47 13.17 0.88
CA ASP A 124 11.03 13.44 1.06
C ASP A 124 10.21 12.27 0.54
N LYS A 125 10.73 11.59 -0.49
CA LYS A 125 10.06 10.49 -1.16
C LYS A 125 11.04 9.47 -1.70
N VAL A 126 10.61 8.20 -1.69
CA VAL A 126 11.28 7.09 -2.37
C VAL A 126 10.46 6.69 -3.57
N VAL A 127 11.12 6.48 -4.70
CA VAL A 127 10.53 6.01 -5.95
C VAL A 127 11.26 4.77 -6.43
N VAL A 128 10.53 3.78 -6.90
CA VAL A 128 11.08 2.65 -7.64
C VAL A 128 10.52 2.70 -9.05
N SER A 129 11.40 2.65 -10.04
CA SER A 129 11.03 2.70 -11.45
C SER A 129 11.43 1.44 -12.18
N ARG A 130 10.79 1.21 -13.33
CA ARG A 130 11.24 0.24 -14.33
C ARG A 130 11.90 1.01 -15.46
N GLU A 131 13.12 0.61 -15.76
CA GLU A 131 14.01 1.24 -16.72
C GLU A 131 14.43 0.24 -17.82
N THR A 132 14.68 0.75 -19.01
CA THR A 132 15.31 0.00 -20.12
C THR A 132 16.67 0.59 -20.47
N ILE A 133 16.89 1.85 -20.11
CA ILE A 133 18.13 2.59 -20.33
C ILE A 133 18.72 2.97 -18.98
N ASN A 134 20.00 2.71 -18.79
CA ASN A 134 20.69 3.11 -17.57
C ASN A 134 21.20 4.57 -17.72
N ASP A 135 20.30 5.50 -17.47
CA ASP A 135 20.59 6.94 -17.45
C ASP A 135 20.04 7.59 -16.16
N ASN A 136 20.08 8.90 -16.06
CA ASN A 136 19.58 9.65 -14.91
C ASN A 136 18.14 10.15 -15.11
N LYS A 137 17.32 9.42 -15.86
CA LYS A 137 15.93 9.78 -16.12
C LYS A 137 15.02 8.62 -15.75
N VAL A 138 13.95 8.92 -15.05
CA VAL A 138 12.92 7.94 -14.71
C VAL A 138 12.05 7.67 -15.94
N GLU A 139 11.99 6.40 -16.39
CA GLU A 139 11.11 5.99 -17.50
C GLU A 139 9.69 5.69 -17.02
N THR A 140 9.54 4.72 -16.13
CA THR A 140 8.22 4.30 -15.64
C THR A 140 8.26 4.10 -14.13
N LYS A 141 7.58 4.96 -13.38
CA LYS A 141 7.42 4.78 -11.93
C LYS A 141 6.54 3.58 -11.66
N ILE A 142 6.96 2.71 -10.75
CA ILE A 142 6.23 1.51 -10.32
C ILE A 142 5.73 1.67 -8.89
N LEU A 143 6.64 1.98 -7.96
CA LEU A 143 6.27 2.22 -6.57
C LEU A 143 6.66 3.64 -6.16
N GLU A 144 5.89 4.23 -5.26
CA GLU A 144 6.30 5.45 -4.55
C GLU A 144 5.74 5.52 -3.14
N GLY A 145 6.45 6.23 -2.26
CA GLY A 145 6.04 6.55 -0.89
C GLY A 145 6.76 7.78 -0.38
N SER A 146 6.13 8.52 0.53
CA SER A 146 6.67 9.76 1.12
C SER A 146 6.82 9.63 2.63
N PHE A 147 7.92 10.19 3.17
CA PHE A 147 8.20 10.30 4.61
C PHE A 147 7.38 11.41 5.25
#